data_d7b62178b443f56e22a24b8d005ddddd
#
_entry.id   d7b62178b443f56e22a24b8d005ddddd
#
_cell.length_a   1.000
_cell.length_b   1.000
_cell.length_c   1.000
_cell.angle_alpha   90.00
_cell.angle_beta   90.00
_cell.angle_gamma   90.00
#
_symmetry.space_group_name_H-M   'P 1'
#
loop_
_entity.id
_entity.type
_entity.pdbx_description
1 polymer ?
#
loop_
_entity_poly.entity_id
_entity_poly.type
_entity_poly.pdbx_seq_one_letter_code
_entity_poly.pdbx_strand_id
1 'polypeptide(L)'
;MEYKIIKNDTEYNLDDLTKLLNTSYWAKDRKKETVKKTVENSLCYFVYDTDKNKLIGFARAITDYTTNYYICDVIVDEEYRGEGIGKKLVETLINDEELIHLRALLITKDAKKFYEKFGFYNKEDVMQKDKK
;
A
#
# COMPACT_ATOMS: atom_id res chain seq x y z
N MET A 1 -7.25 -14.39 15.32
CA MET A 1 -7.42 -12.96 14.99
C MET A 1 -8.08 -12.86 13.62
N GLU A 2 -9.14 -12.08 13.54
CA GLU A 2 -9.85 -11.85 12.30
C GLU A 2 -9.56 -10.45 11.77
N TYR A 3 -9.50 -10.32 10.46
CA TYR A 3 -9.32 -9.02 9.83
C TYR A 3 -10.11 -8.95 8.54
N LYS A 4 -10.35 -7.73 8.08
CA LYS A 4 -11.02 -7.48 6.79
C LYS A 4 -10.21 -6.47 5.99
N ILE A 5 -10.33 -6.56 4.66
CA ILE A 5 -9.67 -5.63 3.73
C ILE A 5 -10.78 -4.88 2.99
N ILE A 6 -10.74 -3.55 3.04
CA ILE A 6 -11.74 -2.68 2.43
C ILE A 6 -11.09 -1.81 1.37
N LYS A 7 -11.63 -1.88 0.14
CA LYS A 7 -11.18 -1.05 -0.97
C LYS A 7 -11.79 0.35 -0.85
N ASN A 8 -10.95 1.38 -0.96
CA ASN A 8 -11.37 2.78 -1.00
C ASN A 8 -12.34 3.16 0.11
N ASP A 9 -12.04 2.74 1.33
CA ASP A 9 -12.86 3.05 2.50
C ASP A 9 -12.97 4.56 2.69
N THR A 10 -14.18 5.09 2.61
CA THR A 10 -14.43 6.54 2.78
C THR A 10 -14.53 6.95 4.24
N GLU A 11 -14.61 5.98 5.14
CA GLU A 11 -14.78 6.22 6.58
C GLU A 11 -13.50 5.98 7.39
N TYR A 12 -12.34 5.88 6.70
CA TYR A 12 -11.08 5.67 7.39
C TYR A 12 -10.76 6.86 8.32
N ASN A 13 -10.04 6.58 9.41
CA ASN A 13 -9.59 7.62 10.33
C ASN A 13 -8.24 8.15 9.86
N LEU A 14 -8.18 9.42 9.48
CA LEU A 14 -6.97 10.04 8.94
C LEU A 14 -5.83 10.05 9.96
N ASP A 15 -6.12 10.29 11.23
CA ASP A 15 -5.08 10.29 12.26
C ASP A 15 -4.46 8.90 12.42
N ASP A 16 -5.29 7.85 12.43
CA ASP A 16 -4.81 6.48 12.54
C ASP A 16 -3.95 6.08 11.34
N LEU A 17 -4.38 6.44 10.13
CA LEU A 17 -3.61 6.16 8.91
C LEU A 17 -2.28 6.90 8.94
N THR A 18 -2.28 8.18 9.32
CA THR A 18 -1.05 8.96 9.41
C THR A 18 -0.06 8.33 10.40
N LYS A 19 -0.55 7.91 11.56
CA LYS A 19 0.29 7.24 12.55
C LYS A 19 0.88 5.93 12.02
N LEU A 20 0.07 5.14 11.34
CA LEU A 20 0.53 3.88 10.74
C LEU A 20 1.63 4.15 9.71
N LEU A 21 1.41 5.07 8.79
CA LEU A 21 2.39 5.43 7.76
C LEU A 21 3.68 5.99 8.37
N ASN A 22 3.56 6.77 9.44
CA ASN A 22 4.74 7.36 10.11
C ASN A 22 5.63 6.30 10.77
N THR A 23 5.19 5.06 10.89
CA THR A 23 6.06 3.97 11.39
C THR A 23 7.02 3.46 10.32
N SER A 24 6.83 3.84 9.05
CA SER A 24 7.70 3.44 7.95
C SER A 24 8.85 4.43 7.76
N TYR A 25 9.98 3.96 7.20
CA TYR A 25 11.10 4.84 6.91
C TYR A 25 10.80 5.82 5.76
N TRP A 26 9.95 5.42 4.81
CA TRP A 26 9.66 6.26 3.63
C TRP A 26 8.59 7.31 3.88
N ALA A 27 7.79 7.17 4.93
CA ALA A 27 6.70 8.09 5.23
C ALA A 27 6.69 8.58 6.68
N LYS A 28 7.83 8.48 7.40
CA LYS A 28 7.90 8.82 8.82
C LYS A 28 7.58 10.29 9.12
N ASP A 29 7.82 11.18 8.17
CA ASP A 29 7.60 12.62 8.34
C ASP A 29 6.43 13.13 7.50
N ARG A 30 5.66 12.23 6.90
CA ARG A 30 4.54 12.63 6.05
C ARG A 30 3.44 13.24 6.91
N LYS A 31 3.05 14.46 6.54
CA LYS A 31 2.04 15.21 7.30
C LYS A 31 0.63 14.73 6.97
N LYS A 32 -0.27 14.92 7.93
CA LYS A 32 -1.67 14.55 7.82
C LYS A 32 -2.35 15.08 6.54
N GLU A 33 -2.11 16.35 6.19
CA GLU A 33 -2.68 16.96 4.99
C GLU A 33 -2.17 16.27 3.73
N THR A 34 -0.91 15.86 3.72
CA THR A 34 -0.30 15.14 2.60
C THR A 34 -0.92 13.74 2.48
N VAL A 35 -1.05 13.04 3.60
CA VAL A 35 -1.69 11.72 3.62
C VAL A 35 -3.10 11.80 3.02
N LYS A 36 -3.88 12.78 3.45
CA LYS A 36 -5.24 12.97 2.94
C LYS A 36 -5.27 13.14 1.43
N LYS A 37 -4.39 13.98 0.88
CA LYS A 37 -4.31 14.20 -0.57
C LYS A 37 -3.89 12.94 -1.32
N THR A 38 -2.97 12.16 -0.77
CA THR A 38 -2.55 10.92 -1.42
C THR A 38 -3.67 9.91 -1.49
N VAL A 39 -4.48 9.78 -0.44
CA VAL A 39 -5.63 8.89 -0.42
C VAL A 39 -6.66 9.31 -1.45
N GLU A 40 -6.95 10.61 -1.53
CA GLU A 40 -7.94 11.15 -2.46
C GLU A 40 -7.58 10.93 -3.94
N ASN A 41 -6.30 10.76 -4.24
CA ASN A 41 -5.79 10.63 -5.60
C ASN A 41 -5.25 9.23 -5.92
N SER A 42 -5.62 8.23 -5.15
CA SER A 42 -5.08 6.89 -5.31
C SER A 42 -6.16 5.83 -5.11
N LEU A 43 -5.87 4.63 -5.58
CA LEU A 43 -6.65 3.45 -5.24
C LEU A 43 -6.05 2.88 -3.98
N CYS A 44 -6.86 2.71 -2.93
CA CYS A 44 -6.38 2.34 -1.62
C CYS A 44 -7.09 1.11 -1.05
N TYR A 45 -6.34 0.30 -0.33
CA TYR A 45 -6.88 -0.82 0.46
C TYR A 45 -6.51 -0.62 1.92
N PHE A 46 -7.50 -0.80 2.78
CA PHE A 46 -7.36 -0.64 4.24
C PHE A 46 -7.59 -1.98 4.91
N VAL A 47 -6.76 -2.34 5.88
CA VAL A 47 -6.91 -3.58 6.64
C VAL A 47 -7.26 -3.25 8.08
N TYR A 48 -8.32 -3.85 8.58
CA TYR A 48 -8.80 -3.65 9.96
C TYR A 48 -8.80 -4.96 10.73
N ASP A 49 -8.28 -4.93 11.96
CA ASP A 49 -8.50 -5.98 12.95
C ASP A 49 -9.95 -5.84 13.39
N THR A 50 -10.79 -6.83 13.06
CA THR A 50 -12.23 -6.74 13.34
C THR A 50 -12.57 -6.90 14.80
N ASP A 51 -11.71 -7.57 15.58
CA ASP A 51 -11.93 -7.75 17.02
C ASP A 51 -11.70 -6.44 17.78
N LYS A 52 -10.72 -5.65 17.37
CA LYS A 52 -10.34 -4.40 18.02
C LYS A 52 -10.83 -3.16 17.27
N ASN A 53 -11.41 -3.33 16.10
CA ASN A 53 -11.81 -2.24 15.21
C ASN A 53 -10.64 -1.26 14.98
N LYS A 54 -9.48 -1.82 14.67
CA LYS A 54 -8.23 -1.07 14.55
C LYS A 54 -7.67 -1.17 13.14
N LEU A 55 -7.21 -0.05 12.58
CA LEU A 55 -6.49 -0.02 11.30
C LEU A 55 -5.10 -0.62 11.51
N ILE A 56 -4.81 -1.71 10.79
CA ILE A 56 -3.55 -2.45 10.95
C ILE A 56 -2.76 -2.60 9.68
N GLY A 57 -3.30 -2.19 8.53
CA GLY A 57 -2.58 -2.28 7.27
C GLY A 57 -3.15 -1.34 6.22
N PHE A 58 -2.34 -1.04 5.21
CA PHE A 58 -2.71 -0.11 4.15
C PHE A 58 -1.88 -0.37 2.91
N ALA A 59 -2.50 -0.25 1.75
CA ALA A 59 -1.80 -0.28 0.46
C ALA A 59 -2.37 0.79 -0.46
N ARG A 60 -1.50 1.42 -1.23
CA ARG A 60 -1.89 2.54 -2.10
C ARG A 60 -1.23 2.41 -3.46
N ALA A 61 -2.03 2.56 -4.52
CA ALA A 61 -1.54 2.58 -5.89
C ALA A 61 -2.04 3.80 -6.63
N ILE A 62 -1.14 4.44 -7.37
CA ILE A 62 -1.48 5.52 -8.32
C ILE A 62 -1.70 4.87 -9.67
N THR A 63 -2.79 5.20 -10.36
CA THR A 63 -3.10 4.56 -11.64
C THR A 63 -3.98 5.44 -12.52
N ASP A 64 -3.83 5.26 -13.84
CA ASP A 64 -4.75 5.83 -14.82
C ASP A 64 -5.89 4.86 -15.16
N TYR A 65 -5.92 3.67 -14.53
CA TYR A 65 -6.89 2.60 -14.78
C TYR A 65 -6.86 2.03 -16.20
N THR A 66 -5.83 2.36 -16.97
CA THR A 66 -5.76 1.98 -18.39
C THR A 66 -4.43 1.35 -18.77
N THR A 67 -3.31 1.90 -18.32
CA THR A 67 -1.98 1.46 -18.76
C THR A 67 -1.14 0.85 -17.66
N ASN A 68 -1.00 1.54 -16.53
CA ASN A 68 -0.08 1.14 -15.45
C ASN A 68 -0.64 1.49 -14.10
N TYR A 69 -0.05 0.89 -13.06
CA TYR A 69 -0.22 1.39 -11.69
C TYR A 69 1.12 1.35 -10.97
N TYR A 70 1.29 2.29 -10.06
CA TYR A 70 2.49 2.42 -9.25
C TYR A 70 2.13 2.18 -7.79
N ILE A 71 2.67 1.12 -7.21
CA ILE A 71 2.45 0.80 -5.80
C ILE A 71 3.37 1.70 -4.97
N CYS A 72 2.77 2.60 -4.19
CA CYS A 72 3.50 3.63 -3.45
C CYS A 72 3.70 3.31 -1.99
N ASP A 73 2.68 2.76 -1.34
CA ASP A 73 2.70 2.44 0.08
C ASP A 73 2.13 1.04 0.26
N VAL A 74 2.84 0.19 0.99
CA VAL A 74 2.32 -1.08 1.49
C VAL A 74 2.87 -1.21 2.91
N ILE A 75 2.01 -1.23 3.89
CA ILE A 75 2.43 -1.26 5.29
C ILE A 75 1.49 -2.12 6.13
N VAL A 76 2.07 -2.85 7.08
CA VAL A 76 1.33 -3.60 8.09
C VAL A 76 1.89 -3.16 9.45
N ASP A 77 0.99 -2.95 10.41
CA ASP A 77 1.35 -2.63 11.78
C ASP A 77 2.33 -3.69 12.31
N GLU A 78 3.41 -3.23 12.94
CA GLU A 78 4.48 -4.08 13.44
C GLU A 78 3.96 -5.24 14.31
N GLU A 79 2.98 -4.98 15.16
CA GLU A 79 2.41 -5.99 16.04
C GLU A 79 1.65 -7.09 15.29
N TYR A 80 1.33 -6.88 14.02
CA TYR A 80 0.57 -7.82 13.21
C TYR A 80 1.40 -8.46 12.11
N ARG A 81 2.70 -8.24 12.07
CA ARG A 81 3.60 -8.83 11.07
C ARG A 81 3.80 -10.31 11.36
N GLY A 82 4.14 -11.08 10.31
CA GLY A 82 4.37 -12.51 10.43
C GLY A 82 3.11 -13.36 10.34
N GLU A 83 1.95 -12.79 10.10
CA GLU A 83 0.68 -13.51 10.01
C GLU A 83 0.11 -13.57 8.58
N GLY A 84 0.89 -13.15 7.59
CA GLY A 84 0.47 -13.23 6.19
C GLY A 84 -0.43 -12.09 5.72
N ILE A 85 -0.64 -11.07 6.54
CA ILE A 85 -1.51 -9.93 6.18
C ILE A 85 -0.94 -9.15 5.00
N GLY A 86 0.38 -8.87 5.01
CA GLY A 86 1.04 -8.17 3.91
C GLY A 86 0.92 -8.91 2.60
N LYS A 87 1.08 -10.22 2.62
CA LYS A 87 0.92 -11.06 1.45
C LYS A 87 -0.51 -10.97 0.90
N LYS A 88 -1.50 -11.12 1.78
CA LYS A 88 -2.91 -11.04 1.39
C LYS A 88 -3.26 -9.66 0.84
N LEU A 89 -2.70 -8.62 1.43
CA LEU A 89 -2.93 -7.25 1.00
C LEU A 89 -2.40 -7.01 -0.41
N VAL A 90 -1.18 -7.44 -0.70
CA VAL A 90 -0.59 -7.32 -2.04
C VAL A 90 -1.35 -8.18 -3.05
N GLU A 91 -1.69 -9.42 -2.69
CA GLU A 91 -2.51 -10.27 -3.57
C GLU A 91 -3.83 -9.61 -3.91
N THR A 92 -4.49 -9.00 -2.93
CA THR A 92 -5.76 -8.33 -3.14
C THR A 92 -5.60 -7.14 -4.10
N LEU A 93 -4.54 -6.36 -3.91
CA LEU A 93 -4.27 -5.18 -4.75
C LEU A 93 -3.99 -5.58 -6.20
N ILE A 94 -3.05 -6.50 -6.44
CA ILE A 94 -2.66 -6.86 -7.82
C ILE A 94 -3.73 -7.66 -8.56
N ASN A 95 -4.66 -8.27 -7.84
CA ASN A 95 -5.78 -9.00 -8.43
C ASN A 95 -7.07 -8.16 -8.48
N ASP A 96 -6.99 -6.88 -8.10
CA ASP A 96 -8.11 -5.96 -8.24
C ASP A 96 -8.59 -5.94 -9.69
N GLU A 97 -9.91 -6.00 -9.90
CA GLU A 97 -10.49 -6.09 -11.25
C GLU A 97 -10.09 -4.93 -12.16
N GLU A 98 -9.77 -3.77 -11.59
CA GLU A 98 -9.35 -2.59 -12.35
C GLU A 98 -7.85 -2.57 -12.66
N LEU A 99 -7.05 -3.38 -11.95
CA LEU A 99 -5.59 -3.37 -12.05
C LEU A 99 -4.98 -4.63 -12.65
N ILE A 100 -5.68 -5.75 -12.59
CA ILE A 100 -5.12 -7.08 -12.88
C ILE A 100 -4.48 -7.21 -14.26
N HIS A 101 -4.97 -6.46 -15.25
CA HIS A 101 -4.44 -6.51 -16.62
C HIS A 101 -3.44 -5.41 -16.93
N LEU A 102 -3.07 -4.60 -15.94
CA LEU A 102 -2.15 -3.47 -16.12
C LEU A 102 -0.76 -3.83 -15.65
N ARG A 103 0.23 -3.10 -16.18
CA ARG A 103 1.61 -3.21 -15.71
C ARG A 103 1.73 -2.56 -14.35
N ALA A 104 2.37 -3.26 -13.40
CA ALA A 104 2.64 -2.74 -12.07
C ALA A 104 4.10 -2.32 -11.95
N LEU A 105 4.35 -1.19 -11.29
CA LEU A 105 5.68 -0.72 -10.97
C LEU A 105 5.76 -0.44 -9.47
N LEU A 106 6.94 -0.61 -8.88
CA LEU A 106 7.19 -0.21 -7.50
C LEU A 106 8.68 0.03 -7.29
N ILE A 107 9.00 0.74 -6.22
CA ILE A 107 10.36 0.96 -5.77
C ILE A 107 10.45 0.38 -4.37
N THR A 108 11.40 -0.50 -4.14
CA THR A 108 11.62 -1.07 -2.82
C THR A 108 13.11 -1.15 -2.51
N LYS A 109 13.47 -0.79 -1.29
CA LYS A 109 14.84 -0.83 -0.80
C LYS A 109 15.17 -2.20 -0.20
N ASP A 110 14.20 -2.81 0.47
CA ASP A 110 14.45 -3.95 1.35
C ASP A 110 13.45 -5.10 1.22
N ALA A 111 12.50 -5.02 0.28
CA ALA A 111 11.44 -6.03 0.14
C ALA A 111 11.42 -6.72 -1.21
N LYS A 112 12.54 -6.75 -1.94
CA LYS A 112 12.60 -7.36 -3.28
C LYS A 112 12.14 -8.81 -3.28
N LYS A 113 12.62 -9.60 -2.32
CA LYS A 113 12.25 -11.03 -2.24
C LYS A 113 10.76 -11.22 -2.00
N PHE A 114 10.17 -10.36 -1.20
CA PHE A 114 8.74 -10.38 -0.94
C PHE A 114 7.95 -10.16 -2.23
N TYR A 115 8.31 -9.13 -3.00
CA TYR A 115 7.60 -8.81 -4.24
C TYR A 115 7.88 -9.79 -5.38
N GLU A 116 9.03 -10.43 -5.39
CA GLU A 116 9.34 -11.47 -6.37
C GLU A 116 8.34 -12.63 -6.34
N LYS A 117 7.76 -12.91 -5.17
CA LYS A 117 6.73 -13.94 -5.02
C LYS A 117 5.47 -13.65 -5.82
N PHE A 118 5.27 -12.39 -6.20
CA PHE A 118 4.10 -11.94 -6.96
C PHE A 118 4.41 -11.67 -8.43
N GLY A 119 5.61 -12.06 -8.89
CA GLY A 119 6.00 -11.87 -10.28
C GLY A 119 6.76 -10.58 -10.58
N PHE A 120 7.07 -9.79 -9.57
CA PHE A 120 7.90 -8.59 -9.77
C PHE A 120 9.36 -8.98 -9.98
N TYR A 121 10.06 -8.22 -10.80
CA TYR A 121 11.47 -8.44 -11.06
C TYR A 121 12.19 -7.10 -11.25
N ASN A 122 13.51 -7.10 -11.07
CA ASN A 122 14.31 -5.90 -11.29
C ASN A 122 14.35 -5.53 -12.76
N LYS A 123 14.02 -4.28 -13.06
CA LYS A 123 14.04 -3.75 -14.42
C LYS A 123 15.14 -2.70 -14.52
N GLU A 124 16.15 -2.98 -15.37
CA GLU A 124 17.36 -2.15 -15.48
C GLU A 124 17.12 -0.79 -16.12
N ASP A 125 16.09 -0.66 -16.93
CA ASP A 125 15.82 0.55 -17.70
C ASP A 125 14.84 1.51 -16.99
N VAL A 126 14.69 1.38 -15.69
CA VAL A 126 13.90 2.31 -14.89
C VAL A 126 14.76 3.50 -14.48
N MET A 127 14.24 4.70 -14.65
CA MET A 127 14.94 5.94 -14.27
C MET A 127 14.09 6.72 -13.28
N GLN A 128 14.76 7.40 -12.35
CA GLN A 128 14.11 8.23 -11.34
C GLN A 128 14.74 9.63 -11.33
N LYS A 129 13.89 10.63 -11.17
CA LYS A 129 14.33 12.00 -10.91
C LYS A 129 13.81 12.38 -9.54
N ASP A 130 14.69 12.83 -8.66
CA ASP A 130 14.30 13.23 -7.32
C ASP A 130 13.57 14.59 -7.34
N LYS A 131 12.72 14.80 -6.35
CA LYS A 131 12.04 16.09 -6.18
C LYS A 131 13.06 17.15 -5.77
N LYS A 132 12.79 18.38 -6.14
CA LYS A 132 13.64 19.50 -5.75
C LYS A 132 13.51 19.81 -4.27
#